data_a8997bfbfc3bdae0165ea5a5a9e04dfb
#
_entry.id   a8997bfbfc3bdae0165ea5a5a9e04dfb
#
_cell.length_a   1.000
_cell.length_b   1.000
_cell.length_c   1.000
_cell.angle_alpha   90.00
_cell.angle_beta   90.00
_cell.angle_gamma   90.00
#
_symmetry.space_group_name_H-M   'P 1'
#
loop_
_entity.id
_entity.type
_entity.pdbx_description
1 polymer ?
#
loop_
_entity_poly.entity_id
_entity_poly.type
_entity_poly.pdbx_seq_one_letter_code
_entity_poly.pdbx_strand_id
1 'polypeptide(L)'
;MKSFQFKSLLLLAALIISLPSFGQGLKAFKLKNGLSVYIWEDESKSDVFGLVGVRAGSINDPEEYTGLAHYLEHVMFKGTDKIGALNWTEEEPIYKEIIAKYDQMAEEADPAKKEAISKEINELTVKAGKLGLPNEYSNLMESMGAKGVNAGTYYDWTFYHSSFPAYQINKWLEISSQRFLHPVFRSFQSELENVYEEYNRSQDDQGRAQNQFVMEKAFEGHPYSRSIIGLPEHLKNPRLSKLIEFYEQWYVPENMVLVLVGNIKAQQISGRINAAFGRLAAKPAPERKVYQNLEIKGRKQYSAKVGFYPQVAMVFNGVPAGHPDEDALDIALALLNNNSQTGTMDKLVLDGELTSAGAYTRTFREQGRAIVAAIPLYDENQRRFESTKSAEKKALKAIQQIANGEFEDWKIDAIKAEKCRQFDLEMESNEDKAMILMNAFYNEQDLGDILNYKDKIMAITTDDIKRVAKKYLSDNYLALYIEKGKPDKNAKIEKPGYKPVEPPIGKESLYATQFKNLPIGQMEEKFADYGEVQIKQLNDRSKMYYTPNKENNVFQLVVQYGAGEREFPKLGYAAQLMNNAGIMGAYEPQE
;
A
#
# COMPACT_ATOMS: atom_id res chain seq x y z
N MET A 1 17.11 51.17 53.62
CA MET A 1 17.47 50.50 52.35
C MET A 1 16.85 49.11 52.38
N LYS A 2 15.71 48.95 51.74
CA LYS A 2 14.97 47.67 51.65
C LYS A 2 15.16 47.12 50.25
N SER A 3 15.77 45.96 50.15
CA SER A 3 15.95 45.21 48.89
C SER A 3 14.60 44.57 48.47
N PHE A 4 14.13 44.92 47.31
CA PHE A 4 12.98 44.29 46.68
C PHE A 4 13.49 43.07 45.85
N GLN A 5 13.17 41.86 46.31
CA GLN A 5 13.37 40.66 45.53
C GLN A 5 12.17 40.47 44.57
N PHE A 6 12.40 40.58 43.27
CA PHE A 6 11.46 40.19 42.24
C PHE A 6 11.50 38.65 42.10
N LYS A 7 10.47 37.98 42.59
CA LYS A 7 10.22 36.58 42.25
C LYS A 7 9.48 36.55 40.93
N SER A 8 10.19 36.22 39.86
CA SER A 8 9.58 35.90 38.56
C SER A 8 8.85 34.57 38.64
N LEU A 9 7.53 34.59 38.71
CA LEU A 9 6.67 33.44 38.60
C LEU A 9 6.55 33.10 37.09
N LEU A 10 7.32 32.12 36.63
CA LEU A 10 7.11 31.50 35.31
C LEU A 10 5.83 30.65 35.39
N LEU A 11 4.71 31.21 34.95
CA LEU A 11 3.51 30.47 34.64
C LEU A 11 3.76 29.68 33.33
N LEU A 12 4.14 28.41 33.45
CA LEU A 12 4.06 27.45 32.37
C LEU A 12 2.56 27.16 32.16
N ALA A 13 1.94 27.87 31.20
CA ALA A 13 0.62 27.50 30.71
C ALA A 13 0.77 26.19 29.93
N ALA A 14 0.59 25.06 30.63
CA ALA A 14 0.36 23.79 29.98
C ALA A 14 -0.97 23.90 29.21
N LEU A 15 -0.89 24.10 27.89
CA LEU A 15 -2.03 23.93 27.01
C LEU A 15 -2.45 22.45 27.13
N ILE A 16 -3.45 22.17 27.95
CA ILE A 16 -4.12 20.87 27.94
C ILE A 16 -4.90 20.81 26.63
N ILE A 17 -4.25 20.28 25.59
CA ILE A 17 -4.95 19.89 24.39
C ILE A 17 -5.77 18.67 24.80
N SER A 18 -7.07 18.84 24.95
CA SER A 18 -7.98 17.70 25.11
C SER A 18 -7.94 16.92 23.81
N LEU A 19 -7.19 15.81 23.81
CA LEU A 19 -7.14 14.89 22.68
C LEU A 19 -8.50 14.19 22.60
N PRO A 20 -9.24 14.29 21.49
CA PRO A 20 -10.45 13.50 21.32
C PRO A 20 -10.07 12.02 21.41
N SER A 21 -10.77 11.27 22.27
CA SER A 21 -10.58 9.84 22.44
C SER A 21 -11.71 9.11 21.71
N PHE A 22 -11.36 8.35 20.70
CA PHE A 22 -12.30 7.53 19.92
C PHE A 22 -12.49 6.12 20.50
N GLY A 23 -12.25 5.90 21.81
CA GLY A 23 -12.27 4.57 22.44
C GLY A 23 -11.01 3.74 22.16
N GLN A 24 -10.82 2.65 22.89
CA GLN A 24 -9.76 1.63 22.69
C GLN A 24 -8.35 2.16 22.30
N GLY A 25 -7.89 3.29 22.86
CA GLY A 25 -6.51 3.77 22.68
C GLY A 25 -6.25 4.67 21.46
N LEU A 26 -7.20 4.86 20.54
CA LEU A 26 -7.02 5.75 19.39
C LEU A 26 -7.10 7.23 19.80
N LYS A 27 -6.10 8.02 19.42
CA LYS A 27 -6.01 9.47 19.60
C LYS A 27 -5.73 10.13 18.26
N ALA A 28 -6.43 11.22 17.96
CA ALA A 28 -6.24 12.00 16.74
C ALA A 28 -6.16 13.49 17.06
N PHE A 29 -5.22 14.20 16.44
CA PHE A 29 -5.07 15.65 16.56
C PHE A 29 -4.34 16.23 15.35
N LYS A 30 -4.35 17.55 15.22
CA LYS A 30 -3.54 18.25 14.21
C LYS A 30 -2.47 19.10 14.88
N LEU A 31 -1.28 19.17 14.31
CA LEU A 31 -0.25 20.13 14.69
C LEU A 31 -0.64 21.54 14.17
N LYS A 32 0.04 22.56 14.71
CA LYS A 32 -0.20 23.96 14.30
C LYS A 32 0.10 24.21 12.80
N ASN A 33 0.99 23.43 12.22
CA ASN A 33 1.31 23.50 10.79
C ASN A 33 0.34 22.73 9.89
N GLY A 34 -0.71 22.13 10.46
CA GLY A 34 -1.75 21.41 9.72
C GLY A 34 -1.56 19.89 9.61
N LEU A 35 -0.39 19.34 10.00
CA LEU A 35 -0.13 17.90 9.96
C LEU A 35 -1.13 17.13 10.82
N SER A 36 -1.81 16.15 10.23
CA SER A 36 -2.66 15.22 10.97
C SER A 36 -1.81 14.19 11.70
N VAL A 37 -2.19 13.86 12.94
CA VAL A 37 -1.48 12.86 13.76
C VAL A 37 -2.50 11.88 14.31
N TYR A 38 -2.31 10.59 14.03
CA TYR A 38 -3.08 9.49 14.55
C TYR A 38 -2.18 8.57 15.36
N ILE A 39 -2.60 8.25 16.58
CA ILE A 39 -1.86 7.39 17.49
C ILE A 39 -2.80 6.32 18.01
N TRP A 40 -2.43 5.06 17.82
CA TRP A 40 -3.11 3.94 18.42
C TRP A 40 -2.20 3.32 19.49
N GLU A 41 -2.57 3.56 20.75
CA GLU A 41 -1.83 3.06 21.91
C GLU A 41 -2.10 1.57 22.11
N ASP A 42 -1.05 0.74 22.12
CA ASP A 42 -1.12 -0.69 22.35
C ASP A 42 0.06 -1.17 23.20
N GLU A 43 -0.17 -1.27 24.51
CA GLU A 43 0.86 -1.68 25.49
C GLU A 43 1.18 -3.18 25.42
N SER A 44 0.36 -3.99 24.74
CA SER A 44 0.62 -5.42 24.57
C SER A 44 1.83 -5.68 23.68
N LYS A 45 2.14 -4.75 22.79
CA LYS A 45 3.27 -4.83 21.86
C LYS A 45 4.58 -4.33 22.50
N SER A 46 5.71 -4.70 21.92
CA SER A 46 7.05 -4.24 22.35
C SER A 46 7.63 -3.17 21.42
N ASP A 47 7.05 -3.02 20.24
CA ASP A 47 7.48 -2.14 19.17
C ASP A 47 6.40 -1.10 18.82
N VAL A 48 6.78 -0.23 17.91
CA VAL A 48 5.91 0.77 17.31
C VAL A 48 6.04 0.66 15.80
N PHE A 49 4.91 0.64 15.11
CA PHE A 49 4.86 0.87 13.67
C PHE A 49 4.63 2.36 13.44
N GLY A 50 5.56 2.98 12.73
CA GLY A 50 5.50 4.38 12.37
C GLY A 50 5.36 4.56 10.86
N LEU A 51 4.41 5.41 10.47
CA LEU A 51 4.11 5.70 9.08
C LEU A 51 3.92 7.21 8.89
N VAL A 52 4.50 7.75 7.82
CA VAL A 52 4.20 9.09 7.31
C VAL A 52 3.57 8.95 5.93
N GLY A 53 2.33 9.38 5.81
CA GLY A 53 1.57 9.32 4.56
C GLY A 53 1.37 10.70 3.94
N VAL A 54 1.31 10.74 2.61
CA VAL A 54 1.09 11.94 1.81
C VAL A 54 -0.07 11.68 0.85
N ARG A 55 -1.06 12.57 0.78
CA ARG A 55 -2.17 12.52 -0.18
C ARG A 55 -1.70 12.94 -1.58
N ALA A 56 -0.70 12.26 -2.08
CA ALA A 56 -0.18 12.45 -3.43
C ALA A 56 0.31 11.11 -3.96
N GLY A 57 -0.12 10.73 -5.14
CA GLY A 57 0.24 9.52 -5.85
C GLY A 57 0.24 9.77 -7.35
N SER A 58 0.19 8.70 -8.14
CA SER A 58 0.30 8.82 -9.60
C SER A 58 -0.85 9.59 -10.27
N ILE A 59 -2.00 9.76 -9.60
CA ILE A 59 -3.10 10.63 -10.08
C ILE A 59 -2.64 12.09 -10.20
N ASN A 60 -1.69 12.50 -9.38
CA ASN A 60 -1.17 13.86 -9.30
C ASN A 60 0.00 14.12 -10.26
N ASP A 61 0.50 13.08 -10.95
CA ASP A 61 1.53 13.26 -11.95
C ASP A 61 1.05 14.18 -13.07
N PRO A 62 1.85 15.17 -13.51
CA PRO A 62 1.56 15.92 -14.73
C PRO A 62 1.41 14.99 -15.93
N GLU A 63 0.57 15.37 -16.90
CA GLU A 63 0.30 14.51 -18.06
C GLU A 63 1.55 14.23 -18.90
N GLU A 64 2.51 15.17 -18.91
CA GLU A 64 3.78 15.09 -19.64
C GLU A 64 4.94 14.47 -18.83
N TYR A 65 4.71 14.14 -17.54
CA TYR A 65 5.74 13.64 -16.62
C TYR A 65 5.16 12.55 -15.69
N THR A 66 4.56 11.51 -16.25
CA THR A 66 4.05 10.38 -15.48
C THR A 66 5.17 9.60 -14.80
N GLY A 67 4.89 9.06 -13.61
CA GLY A 67 5.85 8.32 -12.79
C GLY A 67 6.62 9.18 -11.80
N LEU A 68 6.34 10.49 -11.70
CA LEU A 68 7.03 11.39 -10.76
C LEU A 68 6.79 11.00 -9.30
N ALA A 69 5.54 10.68 -8.93
CA ALA A 69 5.21 10.26 -7.56
C ALA A 69 6.01 9.03 -7.13
N HIS A 70 6.08 8.02 -7.99
CA HIS A 70 6.83 6.79 -7.74
C HIS A 70 8.35 7.04 -7.71
N TYR A 71 8.85 7.84 -8.64
CA TYR A 71 10.26 8.15 -8.65
C TYR A 71 10.69 9.01 -7.45
N LEU A 72 9.85 9.94 -7.02
CA LEU A 72 10.07 10.71 -5.79
C LEU A 72 10.20 9.79 -4.58
N GLU A 73 9.36 8.78 -4.47
CA GLU A 73 9.44 7.78 -3.40
C GLU A 73 10.85 7.19 -3.31
N HIS A 74 11.44 6.74 -4.43
CA HIS A 74 12.78 6.17 -4.48
C HIS A 74 13.87 7.14 -3.99
N VAL A 75 13.84 8.38 -4.47
CA VAL A 75 14.89 9.34 -4.14
C VAL A 75 14.76 9.96 -2.75
N MET A 76 13.60 9.85 -2.12
CA MET A 76 13.39 10.28 -0.73
C MET A 76 14.19 9.48 0.31
N PHE A 77 14.83 8.38 -0.09
CA PHE A 77 15.76 7.61 0.75
C PHE A 77 17.20 8.10 0.65
N LYS A 78 17.51 9.07 -0.23
CA LYS A 78 18.89 9.50 -0.53
C LYS A 78 19.41 10.61 0.37
N GLY A 79 18.65 10.97 1.38
CA GLY A 79 19.03 11.90 2.43
C GLY A 79 18.55 13.34 2.20
N THR A 80 19.16 14.25 2.91
CA THR A 80 18.78 15.67 2.95
C THR A 80 20.03 16.55 2.88
N ASP A 81 19.88 17.87 3.05
CA ASP A 81 20.98 18.80 3.29
C ASP A 81 21.82 18.45 4.54
N LYS A 82 21.32 17.54 5.41
CA LYS A 82 21.98 17.07 6.64
C LYS A 82 22.28 15.57 6.61
N ILE A 83 21.24 14.74 6.38
CA ILE A 83 21.39 13.29 6.28
C ILE A 83 22.16 12.99 5.00
N GLY A 84 23.28 12.32 5.12
CA GLY A 84 24.12 11.95 3.99
C GLY A 84 24.93 13.08 3.39
N ALA A 85 25.00 14.26 4.01
CA ALA A 85 25.83 15.37 3.58
C ALA A 85 27.13 15.44 4.40
N LEU A 86 28.27 15.19 3.77
CA LEU A 86 29.58 15.39 4.39
C LEU A 86 29.94 16.88 4.44
N ASN A 87 29.64 17.60 3.36
CA ASN A 87 29.78 19.06 3.26
C ASN A 87 28.74 19.62 2.30
N TRP A 88 27.59 20.02 2.82
CA TRP A 88 26.51 20.55 1.99
C TRP A 88 26.89 21.85 1.28
N THR A 89 27.68 22.72 1.91
CA THR A 89 28.12 23.99 1.31
C THR A 89 28.91 23.78 0.02
N GLU A 90 29.68 22.70 -0.08
CA GLU A 90 30.43 22.34 -1.30
C GLU A 90 29.56 21.51 -2.26
N GLU A 91 28.61 20.70 -1.76
CA GLU A 91 27.76 19.83 -2.56
C GLU A 91 26.65 20.64 -3.29
N GLU A 92 26.02 21.61 -2.60
CA GLU A 92 24.86 22.36 -3.10
C GLU A 92 25.09 23.02 -4.48
N PRO A 93 26.21 23.72 -4.75
CA PRO A 93 26.46 24.30 -6.07
C PRO A 93 26.47 23.24 -7.18
N ILE A 94 27.12 22.08 -6.91
CA ILE A 94 27.19 20.98 -7.87
C ILE A 94 25.80 20.40 -8.12
N TYR A 95 24.99 20.22 -7.04
CA TYR A 95 23.64 19.74 -7.13
C TYR A 95 22.74 20.68 -7.97
N LYS A 96 22.86 21.99 -7.78
CA LYS A 96 22.15 22.98 -8.61
C LYS A 96 22.54 22.92 -10.09
N GLU A 97 23.82 22.70 -10.38
CA GLU A 97 24.28 22.51 -11.75
C GLU A 97 23.73 21.23 -12.37
N ILE A 98 23.67 20.12 -11.61
CA ILE A 98 23.04 18.88 -12.08
C ILE A 98 21.58 19.11 -12.45
N ILE A 99 20.79 19.84 -11.62
CA ILE A 99 19.39 20.18 -11.92
C ILE A 99 19.31 20.93 -13.26
N ALA A 100 20.09 21.99 -13.43
CA ALA A 100 20.08 22.81 -14.64
C ALA A 100 20.47 22.00 -15.89
N LYS A 101 21.40 21.05 -15.75
CA LYS A 101 21.82 20.17 -16.86
C LYS A 101 20.74 19.17 -17.26
N TYR A 102 19.96 18.64 -16.30
CA TYR A 102 18.79 17.80 -16.61
C TYR A 102 17.73 18.59 -17.38
N ASP A 103 17.45 19.83 -16.99
CA ASP A 103 16.50 20.69 -17.71
C ASP A 103 17.00 21.01 -19.11
N GLN A 104 18.29 21.34 -19.26
CA GLN A 104 18.94 21.55 -20.56
C GLN A 104 18.84 20.30 -21.45
N MET A 105 19.11 19.11 -20.89
CA MET A 105 19.03 17.84 -21.61
C MET A 105 17.62 17.54 -22.08
N ALA A 106 16.61 17.86 -21.27
CA ALA A 106 15.21 17.61 -21.59
C ALA A 106 14.71 18.47 -22.77
N GLU A 107 15.25 19.65 -22.95
CA GLU A 107 14.90 20.61 -24.02
C GLU A 107 15.73 20.41 -25.31
N GLU A 108 16.85 19.69 -25.24
CA GLU A 108 17.71 19.46 -26.39
C GLU A 108 17.10 18.44 -27.35
N ALA A 109 17.01 18.76 -28.63
CA ALA A 109 16.50 17.90 -29.67
C ALA A 109 17.56 17.03 -30.36
N ASP A 110 18.80 17.49 -30.38
CA ASP A 110 19.91 16.80 -31.04
C ASP A 110 20.43 15.64 -30.16
N PRO A 111 20.36 14.38 -30.62
CA PRO A 111 20.81 13.23 -29.87
C PRO A 111 22.28 13.29 -29.44
N ALA A 112 23.18 13.81 -30.29
CA ALA A 112 24.60 13.92 -29.98
C ALA A 112 24.88 14.94 -28.86
N LYS A 113 24.13 16.05 -28.85
CA LYS A 113 24.21 17.04 -27.78
C LYS A 113 23.58 16.50 -26.48
N LYS A 114 22.46 15.76 -26.57
CA LYS A 114 21.89 15.06 -25.40
C LYS A 114 22.91 14.12 -24.76
N GLU A 115 23.61 13.33 -25.56
CA GLU A 115 24.65 12.43 -25.06
C GLU A 115 25.80 13.19 -24.40
N ALA A 116 26.24 14.34 -24.98
CA ALA A 116 27.24 15.19 -24.37
C ALA A 116 26.81 15.73 -23.01
N ILE A 117 25.58 16.28 -22.91
CA ILE A 117 25.02 16.77 -21.63
C ILE A 117 24.90 15.63 -20.62
N SER A 118 24.49 14.44 -21.03
CA SER A 118 24.40 13.26 -20.16
C SER A 118 25.78 12.89 -19.57
N LYS A 119 26.88 13.01 -20.35
CA LYS A 119 28.25 12.80 -19.85
C LYS A 119 28.63 13.85 -18.82
N GLU A 120 28.30 15.13 -19.07
CA GLU A 120 28.55 16.22 -18.11
C GLU A 120 27.77 15.98 -16.79
N ILE A 121 26.50 15.58 -16.87
CA ILE A 121 25.70 15.20 -15.68
C ILE A 121 26.38 14.07 -14.90
N ASN A 122 26.87 13.05 -15.60
CA ASN A 122 27.53 11.92 -14.94
C ASN A 122 28.86 12.36 -14.25
N GLU A 123 29.64 13.23 -14.86
CA GLU A 123 30.87 13.79 -14.26
C GLU A 123 30.56 14.60 -12.99
N LEU A 124 29.53 15.46 -13.05
CA LEU A 124 29.04 16.22 -11.89
C LEU A 124 28.51 15.30 -10.79
N THR A 125 27.78 14.24 -11.14
CA THR A 125 27.25 13.25 -10.20
C THR A 125 28.39 12.49 -9.49
N VAL A 126 29.43 12.10 -10.21
CA VAL A 126 30.64 11.48 -9.61
C VAL A 126 31.38 12.48 -8.69
N LYS A 127 31.42 13.77 -9.04
CA LYS A 127 31.99 14.80 -8.19
C LYS A 127 31.19 15.02 -6.91
N ALA A 128 29.86 15.15 -7.01
CA ALA A 128 28.93 15.27 -5.87
C ALA A 128 29.00 14.04 -4.96
N GLY A 129 29.12 12.83 -5.53
CA GLY A 129 29.19 11.59 -4.79
C GLY A 129 30.36 11.46 -3.82
N LYS A 130 31.43 12.28 -3.99
CA LYS A 130 32.53 12.36 -3.02
C LYS A 130 32.14 13.14 -1.73
N LEU A 131 31.07 13.91 -1.79
CA LEU A 131 30.56 14.77 -0.73
C LEU A 131 29.28 14.20 -0.09
N GLY A 132 28.70 13.18 -0.69
CA GLY A 132 27.42 12.57 -0.27
C GLY A 132 27.54 11.13 0.17
N LEU A 133 26.65 10.71 1.08
CA LEU A 133 26.48 9.35 1.60
C LEU A 133 25.03 8.88 1.37
N PRO A 134 24.68 8.41 0.17
CA PRO A 134 23.27 8.19 -0.22
C PRO A 134 22.55 7.10 0.57
N ASN A 135 23.28 6.22 1.29
CA ASN A 135 22.69 5.14 2.10
C ASN A 135 22.66 5.46 3.60
N GLU A 136 23.10 6.66 4.01
CA GLU A 136 23.20 7.01 5.44
C GLU A 136 21.85 6.96 6.14
N TYR A 137 20.75 7.35 5.47
CA TYR A 137 19.41 7.26 6.02
C TYR A 137 19.07 5.81 6.45
N SER A 138 19.23 4.86 5.54
CA SER A 138 18.95 3.43 5.81
C SER A 138 19.86 2.89 6.91
N ASN A 139 21.14 3.21 6.89
CA ASN A 139 22.10 2.78 7.91
C ASN A 139 21.73 3.33 9.30
N LEU A 140 21.27 4.57 9.39
CA LEU A 140 20.83 5.16 10.66
C LEU A 140 19.53 4.49 11.18
N MET A 141 18.59 4.19 10.30
CA MET A 141 17.38 3.44 10.65
C MET A 141 17.73 2.03 11.18
N GLU A 142 18.58 1.31 10.49
CA GLU A 142 19.06 -0.01 10.94
C GLU A 142 19.79 0.08 12.29
N SER A 143 20.64 1.09 12.49
CA SER A 143 21.41 1.29 13.73
C SER A 143 20.54 1.51 14.96
N MET A 144 19.32 2.02 14.80
CA MET A 144 18.35 2.15 15.88
C MET A 144 17.44 0.93 16.06
N GLY A 145 17.66 -0.14 15.28
CA GLY A 145 16.87 -1.36 15.33
C GLY A 145 15.55 -1.29 14.55
N ALA A 146 15.40 -0.33 13.62
CA ALA A 146 14.24 -0.30 12.75
C ALA A 146 14.25 -1.48 11.77
N LYS A 147 13.06 -2.02 11.50
CA LYS A 147 12.81 -3.14 10.60
C LYS A 147 11.74 -2.77 9.59
N GLY A 148 11.74 -3.43 8.43
CA GLY A 148 10.74 -3.18 7.40
C GLY A 148 10.74 -1.71 6.94
N VAL A 149 11.92 -1.07 6.89
CA VAL A 149 12.06 0.30 6.36
C VAL A 149 11.72 0.27 4.88
N ASN A 150 10.56 0.81 4.52
CA ASN A 150 10.05 0.75 3.17
C ASN A 150 9.15 1.96 2.87
N ALA A 151 8.69 2.02 1.63
CA ALA A 151 7.72 3.00 1.17
C ALA A 151 6.83 2.37 0.09
N GLY A 152 5.79 3.06 -0.30
CA GLY A 152 4.95 2.64 -1.40
C GLY A 152 4.18 3.82 -2.00
N THR A 153 4.06 3.79 -3.33
CA THR A 153 3.28 4.74 -4.11
C THR A 153 2.09 4.03 -4.74
N TYR A 154 0.91 4.62 -4.59
CA TYR A 154 -0.30 4.15 -5.21
C TYR A 154 -0.91 5.27 -6.08
N TYR A 155 -2.14 5.10 -6.54
CA TYR A 155 -2.78 6.13 -7.35
C TYR A 155 -3.02 7.44 -6.58
N ASP A 156 -3.54 7.35 -5.35
CA ASP A 156 -4.00 8.50 -4.58
C ASP A 156 -3.01 8.94 -3.49
N TRP A 157 -1.97 8.16 -3.21
CA TRP A 157 -1.12 8.35 -2.04
C TRP A 157 0.28 7.76 -2.17
N THR A 158 1.18 8.28 -1.36
CA THR A 158 2.51 7.75 -1.10
C THR A 158 2.73 7.67 0.41
N PHE A 159 3.40 6.64 0.91
CA PHE A 159 3.69 6.49 2.33
C PHE A 159 5.08 5.92 2.57
N TYR A 160 5.61 6.21 3.76
CA TYR A 160 6.93 5.80 4.24
C TYR A 160 6.76 5.20 5.63
N HIS A 161 7.26 3.99 5.88
CA HIS A 161 7.01 3.28 7.12
C HIS A 161 8.20 2.47 7.62
N SER A 162 8.15 2.10 8.89
CA SER A 162 9.01 1.11 9.52
C SER A 162 8.47 0.71 10.88
N SER A 163 8.82 -0.49 11.34
CA SER A 163 8.71 -0.87 12.75
C SER A 163 10.00 -0.53 13.49
N PHE A 164 9.90 -0.14 14.75
CA PHE A 164 11.06 0.17 15.59
C PHE A 164 10.77 -0.07 17.07
N PRO A 165 11.79 -0.35 17.91
CA PRO A 165 11.61 -0.51 19.35
C PRO A 165 11.07 0.77 20.00
N ALA A 166 10.07 0.66 20.87
CA ALA A 166 9.38 1.82 21.46
C ALA A 166 10.33 2.83 22.15
N TYR A 167 11.42 2.35 22.78
CA TYR A 167 12.41 3.21 23.42
C TYR A 167 13.21 4.09 22.44
N GLN A 168 13.15 3.81 21.13
CA GLN A 168 13.81 4.58 20.07
C GLN A 168 12.91 5.69 19.47
N ILE A 169 11.75 5.95 20.00
CA ILE A 169 10.78 6.92 19.47
C ILE A 169 11.38 8.29 19.16
N ASN A 170 12.31 8.77 19.99
CA ASN A 170 12.95 10.08 19.77
C ASN A 170 13.78 10.09 18.49
N LYS A 171 14.57 9.04 18.26
CA LYS A 171 15.39 8.89 17.06
C LYS A 171 14.50 8.73 15.82
N TRP A 172 13.45 7.91 15.93
CA TRP A 172 12.53 7.72 14.83
C TRP A 172 11.82 9.02 14.43
N LEU A 173 11.30 9.78 15.39
CA LEU A 173 10.66 11.07 15.11
C LEU A 173 11.63 12.07 14.48
N GLU A 174 12.88 12.13 14.95
CA GLU A 174 13.90 13.03 14.41
C GLU A 174 14.24 12.69 12.96
N ILE A 175 14.63 11.45 12.68
CA ILE A 175 15.06 11.06 11.33
C ILE A 175 13.89 11.07 10.32
N SER A 176 12.70 10.63 10.76
CA SER A 176 11.51 10.62 9.89
C SER A 176 11.04 12.03 9.55
N SER A 177 11.09 12.99 10.49
CA SER A 177 10.76 14.39 10.18
C SER A 177 11.85 15.07 9.36
N GLN A 178 13.13 14.78 9.62
CA GLN A 178 14.26 15.36 8.86
C GLN A 178 14.21 14.98 7.37
N ARG A 179 13.72 13.77 7.02
CA ARG A 179 13.49 13.35 5.63
C ARG A 179 12.67 14.37 4.83
N PHE A 180 11.69 15.02 5.48
CA PHE A 180 10.75 15.95 4.83
C PHE A 180 11.11 17.44 5.03
N LEU A 181 12.27 17.76 5.58
CA LEU A 181 12.63 19.17 5.78
C LEU A 181 13.28 19.76 4.53
N HIS A 182 14.38 19.20 4.08
CA HIS A 182 15.14 19.66 2.91
C HIS A 182 15.74 18.45 2.19
N PRO A 183 14.90 17.63 1.50
CA PRO A 183 15.42 16.46 0.78
C PRO A 183 16.38 16.86 -0.33
N VAL A 184 17.42 16.07 -0.51
CA VAL A 184 18.36 16.18 -1.60
C VAL A 184 18.34 14.89 -2.39
N PHE A 185 17.88 14.96 -3.62
CA PHE A 185 17.66 13.78 -4.47
C PHE A 185 18.98 13.30 -5.09
N ARG A 186 19.88 12.85 -4.19
CA ARG A 186 21.19 12.29 -4.58
C ARG A 186 21.00 11.01 -5.37
N SER A 187 22.03 10.63 -6.12
CA SER A 187 22.01 9.40 -6.91
C SER A 187 20.84 9.30 -7.89
N PHE A 188 20.31 10.44 -8.33
CA PHE A 188 19.17 10.51 -9.24
C PHE A 188 19.36 9.60 -10.47
N GLN A 189 20.56 9.59 -11.08
CA GLN A 189 20.84 8.71 -12.23
C GLN A 189 20.73 7.22 -11.90
N SER A 190 21.33 6.77 -10.80
CA SER A 190 21.31 5.36 -10.44
C SER A 190 19.92 4.89 -10.03
N GLU A 191 19.13 5.76 -9.39
CA GLU A 191 17.73 5.46 -9.08
C GLU A 191 16.86 5.41 -10.35
N LEU A 192 17.16 6.25 -11.34
CA LEU A 192 16.49 6.17 -12.63
C LEU A 192 16.72 4.82 -13.32
N GLU A 193 17.96 4.30 -13.26
CA GLU A 193 18.26 2.96 -13.77
C GLU A 193 17.52 1.85 -13.00
N ASN A 194 17.33 2.00 -11.67
CA ASN A 194 16.54 1.09 -10.87
C ASN A 194 15.06 1.11 -11.31
N VAL A 195 14.49 2.29 -11.53
CA VAL A 195 13.11 2.44 -12.05
C VAL A 195 12.99 1.84 -13.45
N TYR A 196 14.00 1.97 -14.32
CA TYR A 196 14.02 1.31 -15.63
C TYR A 196 14.04 -0.22 -15.52
N GLU A 197 14.80 -0.77 -14.59
CA GLU A 197 14.78 -2.21 -14.34
C GLU A 197 13.43 -2.68 -13.84
N GLU A 198 12.84 -1.93 -12.92
CA GLU A 198 11.52 -2.24 -12.38
C GLU A 198 10.44 -2.17 -13.48
N TYR A 199 10.48 -1.13 -14.31
CA TYR A 199 9.63 -1.03 -15.50
C TYR A 199 9.83 -2.25 -16.41
N ASN A 200 11.07 -2.58 -16.76
CA ASN A 200 11.38 -3.70 -17.64
C ASN A 200 10.93 -5.05 -17.05
N ARG A 201 11.08 -5.27 -15.74
CA ARG A 201 10.54 -6.46 -15.04
C ARG A 201 9.02 -6.49 -15.10
N SER A 202 8.37 -5.34 -14.97
CA SER A 202 6.91 -5.26 -15.08
C SER A 202 6.41 -5.67 -16.47
N GLN A 203 7.18 -5.42 -17.53
CA GLN A 203 6.85 -5.84 -18.90
C GLN A 203 7.04 -7.35 -19.12
N ASP A 204 7.85 -8.03 -18.33
CA ASP A 204 8.01 -9.48 -18.40
C ASP A 204 6.93 -10.24 -17.59
N ASP A 205 6.20 -9.54 -16.71
CA ASP A 205 5.16 -10.11 -15.85
C ASP A 205 3.79 -10.07 -16.53
N GLN A 206 3.28 -11.24 -16.93
CA GLN A 206 1.98 -11.36 -17.57
C GLN A 206 0.81 -10.93 -16.67
N GLY A 207 0.90 -11.15 -15.36
CA GLY A 207 -0.13 -10.73 -14.41
C GLY A 207 -0.24 -9.21 -14.36
N ARG A 208 0.90 -8.51 -14.35
CA ARG A 208 0.96 -7.05 -14.43
C ARG A 208 0.44 -6.53 -15.76
N ALA A 209 0.80 -7.16 -16.87
CA ALA A 209 0.29 -6.79 -18.20
C ALA A 209 -1.24 -6.95 -18.31
N GLN A 210 -1.79 -8.03 -17.75
CA GLN A 210 -3.24 -8.22 -17.66
C GLN A 210 -3.90 -7.13 -16.80
N ASN A 211 -3.37 -6.88 -15.62
CA ASN A 211 -3.90 -5.84 -14.74
C ASN A 211 -3.84 -4.46 -15.42
N GLN A 212 -2.74 -4.14 -16.08
CA GLN A 212 -2.59 -2.87 -16.82
C GLN A 212 -3.66 -2.76 -17.92
N PHE A 213 -3.90 -3.80 -18.72
CA PHE A 213 -4.96 -3.80 -19.73
C PHE A 213 -6.34 -3.58 -19.10
N VAL A 214 -6.62 -4.23 -17.95
CA VAL A 214 -7.89 -4.02 -17.24
C VAL A 214 -8.01 -2.58 -16.76
N MET A 215 -6.95 -2.02 -16.12
CA MET A 215 -6.96 -0.65 -15.62
C MET A 215 -7.12 0.39 -16.73
N GLU A 216 -6.42 0.22 -17.84
CA GLU A 216 -6.53 1.10 -19.03
C GLU A 216 -7.96 1.18 -19.56
N LYS A 217 -8.66 0.06 -19.62
CA LYS A 217 -10.03 0.01 -20.12
C LYS A 217 -11.07 0.39 -19.07
N ALA A 218 -10.87 -0.04 -17.83
CA ALA A 218 -11.78 0.25 -16.71
C ALA A 218 -11.86 1.75 -16.40
N PHE A 219 -10.74 2.47 -16.58
CA PHE A 219 -10.61 3.89 -16.24
C PHE A 219 -10.15 4.74 -17.45
N GLU A 220 -10.50 4.34 -18.68
CA GLU A 220 -10.14 5.07 -19.91
C GLU A 220 -10.57 6.54 -19.82
N GLY A 221 -9.61 7.47 -19.98
CA GLY A 221 -9.83 8.91 -19.81
C GLY A 221 -9.67 9.46 -18.38
N HIS A 222 -9.38 8.60 -17.41
CA HIS A 222 -9.05 8.98 -16.03
C HIS A 222 -7.60 8.63 -15.70
N PRO A 223 -6.87 9.37 -14.84
CA PRO A 223 -5.50 9.04 -14.46
C PRO A 223 -5.30 7.64 -13.88
N TYR A 224 -6.33 7.02 -13.30
CA TYR A 224 -6.26 5.63 -12.83
C TYR A 224 -6.02 4.60 -13.94
N SER A 225 -6.16 4.98 -15.22
CA SER A 225 -5.77 4.14 -16.36
C SER A 225 -4.27 4.08 -16.60
N ARG A 226 -3.50 5.04 -16.05
CA ARG A 226 -2.06 5.15 -16.26
C ARG A 226 -1.29 4.21 -15.34
N SER A 227 -0.13 3.76 -15.78
CA SER A 227 0.80 3.01 -14.93
C SER A 227 1.40 3.91 -13.85
N ILE A 228 1.45 3.44 -12.61
CA ILE A 228 2.06 4.16 -11.48
C ILE A 228 3.56 4.42 -11.72
N ILE A 229 4.24 3.46 -12.36
CA ILE A 229 5.67 3.60 -12.68
C ILE A 229 5.94 4.64 -13.77
N GLY A 230 4.91 5.07 -14.49
CA GLY A 230 5.01 6.05 -15.58
C GLY A 230 5.13 5.42 -16.97
N LEU A 231 5.14 6.29 -17.98
CA LEU A 231 5.32 5.92 -19.39
C LEU A 231 6.80 5.93 -19.77
N PRO A 232 7.24 5.02 -20.67
CA PRO A 232 8.65 4.93 -21.09
C PRO A 232 9.22 6.23 -21.63
N GLU A 233 8.46 6.96 -22.44
CA GLU A 233 8.85 8.24 -23.00
C GLU A 233 9.11 9.31 -21.96
N HIS A 234 8.33 9.33 -20.87
CA HIS A 234 8.51 10.28 -19.76
C HIS A 234 9.71 9.88 -18.90
N LEU A 235 9.86 8.58 -18.62
CA LEU A 235 11.00 8.06 -17.87
C LEU A 235 12.34 8.31 -18.60
N LYS A 236 12.36 8.25 -19.94
CA LYS A 236 13.56 8.54 -20.76
C LYS A 236 13.91 10.03 -20.81
N ASN A 237 13.04 10.91 -20.38
CA ASN A 237 13.25 12.36 -20.38
C ASN A 237 13.10 12.96 -18.97
N PRO A 238 13.91 12.52 -18.00
CA PRO A 238 13.74 12.92 -16.61
C PRO A 238 14.08 14.39 -16.40
N ARG A 239 13.25 15.08 -15.61
CA ARG A 239 13.50 16.45 -15.14
C ARG A 239 13.54 16.50 -13.63
N LEU A 240 14.72 16.75 -13.09
CA LEU A 240 14.89 16.83 -11.63
C LEU A 240 14.16 18.06 -11.05
N SER A 241 14.07 19.17 -11.80
CA SER A 241 13.28 20.33 -11.42
C SER A 241 11.78 19.99 -11.23
N LYS A 242 11.20 19.17 -12.11
CA LYS A 242 9.80 18.76 -12.02
C LYS A 242 9.53 17.84 -10.81
N LEU A 243 10.51 17.04 -10.44
CA LEU A 243 10.43 16.23 -9.22
C LEU A 243 10.45 17.11 -7.97
N ILE A 244 11.30 18.15 -7.96
CA ILE A 244 11.35 19.15 -6.88
C ILE A 244 10.03 19.92 -6.79
N GLU A 245 9.49 20.40 -7.92
CA GLU A 245 8.19 21.08 -8.00
C GLU A 245 7.08 20.18 -7.43
N PHE A 246 7.04 18.89 -7.81
CA PHE A 246 6.07 17.93 -7.31
C PHE A 246 6.18 17.78 -5.78
N TYR A 247 7.39 17.63 -5.27
CA TYR A 247 7.64 17.57 -3.83
C TYR A 247 7.16 18.84 -3.11
N GLU A 248 7.54 20.03 -3.58
CA GLU A 248 7.19 21.31 -2.95
C GLU A 248 5.69 21.60 -2.97
N GLN A 249 4.98 21.08 -3.97
CA GLN A 249 3.54 21.22 -4.12
C GLN A 249 2.77 20.28 -3.19
N TRP A 250 3.15 18.99 -3.15
CA TRP A 250 2.32 17.95 -2.54
C TRP A 250 2.76 17.54 -1.13
N TYR A 251 4.05 17.65 -0.78
CA TYR A 251 4.59 17.23 0.51
C TYR A 251 4.51 18.37 1.54
N VAL A 252 3.31 18.83 1.78
CA VAL A 252 2.99 19.91 2.72
C VAL A 252 2.20 19.37 3.91
N PRO A 253 2.40 19.89 5.14
CA PRO A 253 1.82 19.33 6.36
C PRO A 253 0.31 19.06 6.31
N GLU A 254 -0.50 19.97 5.75
CA GLU A 254 -1.94 19.77 5.65
C GLU A 254 -2.34 18.59 4.73
N ASN A 255 -1.45 18.21 3.84
CA ASN A 255 -1.62 17.08 2.91
C ASN A 255 -0.99 15.78 3.45
N MET A 256 -0.48 15.78 4.70
CA MET A 256 0.27 14.67 5.28
C MET A 256 -0.37 14.17 6.57
N VAL A 257 -0.11 12.91 6.89
CA VAL A 257 -0.47 12.26 8.15
C VAL A 257 0.73 11.55 8.75
N LEU A 258 0.88 11.69 10.06
CA LEU A 258 1.74 10.84 10.88
C LEU A 258 0.87 9.82 11.61
N VAL A 259 1.14 8.54 11.41
CA VAL A 259 0.46 7.44 12.11
C VAL A 259 1.49 6.70 12.95
N LEU A 260 1.16 6.48 14.21
CA LEU A 260 1.97 5.72 15.16
C LEU A 260 1.08 4.68 15.85
N VAL A 261 1.45 3.42 15.80
CA VAL A 261 0.70 2.32 16.41
C VAL A 261 1.65 1.46 17.25
N GLY A 262 1.31 1.18 18.49
CA GLY A 262 2.09 0.29 19.35
C GLY A 262 2.33 0.82 20.77
N ASN A 263 3.43 0.38 21.38
CA ASN A 263 3.74 0.66 22.80
C ASN A 263 4.22 2.10 23.03
N ILE A 264 3.29 3.03 22.92
CA ILE A 264 3.51 4.46 23.14
C ILE A 264 2.28 5.08 23.81
N LYS A 265 2.48 6.22 24.48
CA LYS A 265 1.41 7.03 25.05
C LYS A 265 1.36 8.41 24.39
N ALA A 266 0.25 8.74 23.77
CA ALA A 266 0.05 10.00 23.06
C ALA A 266 0.36 11.21 23.94
N GLN A 267 -0.06 11.19 25.21
CA GLN A 267 0.21 12.26 26.17
C GLN A 267 1.71 12.50 26.38
N GLN A 268 2.54 11.44 26.36
CA GLN A 268 3.97 11.53 26.60
C GLN A 268 4.76 11.97 25.37
N ILE A 269 4.26 11.64 24.16
CA ILE A 269 5.02 11.87 22.92
C ILE A 269 4.52 13.06 22.10
N SER A 270 3.32 13.62 22.36
CA SER A 270 2.76 14.74 21.59
C SER A 270 3.68 15.96 21.51
N GLY A 271 4.33 16.33 22.62
CA GLY A 271 5.32 17.41 22.64
C GLY A 271 6.54 17.11 21.76
N ARG A 272 7.01 15.86 21.72
CA ARG A 272 8.14 15.42 20.90
C ARG A 272 7.76 15.38 19.42
N ILE A 273 6.54 14.92 19.09
CA ILE A 273 5.99 14.98 17.73
C ILE A 273 5.96 16.42 17.24
N ASN A 274 5.45 17.35 18.08
CA ASN A 274 5.43 18.77 17.71
C ASN A 274 6.84 19.35 17.55
N ALA A 275 7.82 18.96 18.38
CA ALA A 275 9.20 19.39 18.24
C ALA A 275 9.86 18.88 16.95
N ALA A 276 9.53 17.66 16.51
CA ALA A 276 10.06 17.05 15.31
C ALA A 276 9.33 17.53 14.05
N PHE A 277 8.07 17.22 13.90
CA PHE A 277 7.28 17.50 12.69
C PHE A 277 6.72 18.93 12.62
N GLY A 278 6.65 19.65 13.75
CA GLY A 278 6.28 21.06 13.76
C GLY A 278 7.31 21.99 13.10
N ARG A 279 8.52 21.48 12.78
CA ARG A 279 9.55 22.17 11.99
C ARG A 279 9.18 22.30 10.49
N LEU A 280 8.29 21.46 10.00
CA LEU A 280 7.81 21.55 8.63
C LEU A 280 7.01 22.85 8.46
N ALA A 281 7.34 23.63 7.43
CA ALA A 281 6.69 24.90 7.18
C ALA A 281 5.20 24.70 6.89
N ALA A 282 4.34 25.46 7.58
CA ALA A 282 2.91 25.45 7.33
C ALA A 282 2.64 25.93 5.90
N LYS A 283 2.01 25.09 5.12
CA LYS A 283 1.52 25.40 3.77
C LYS A 283 0.14 24.74 3.61
N PRO A 284 -0.81 25.43 2.93
CA PRO A 284 -2.13 24.82 2.65
C PRO A 284 -1.97 23.59 1.76
N ALA A 285 -2.91 22.65 1.91
CA ALA A 285 -3.00 21.54 0.98
C ALA A 285 -3.26 22.07 -0.43
N PRO A 286 -2.61 21.51 -1.46
CA PRO A 286 -2.83 21.94 -2.83
C PRO A 286 -4.25 21.64 -3.27
N GLU A 287 -4.79 22.51 -4.13
CA GLU A 287 -6.06 22.24 -4.80
C GLU A 287 -5.94 21.00 -5.68
N ARG A 288 -6.91 20.10 -5.58
CA ARG A 288 -6.92 18.87 -6.35
C ARG A 288 -7.77 19.04 -7.60
N LYS A 289 -7.24 18.53 -8.71
CA LYS A 289 -8.03 18.41 -9.93
C LYS A 289 -9.11 17.35 -9.69
N VAL A 290 -10.36 17.72 -9.89
CA VAL A 290 -11.50 16.81 -9.86
C VAL A 290 -11.69 16.25 -11.26
N TYR A 291 -11.68 14.93 -11.38
CA TYR A 291 -11.91 14.26 -12.65
C TYR A 291 -13.37 13.86 -12.80
N GLN A 292 -13.85 13.90 -14.04
CA GLN A 292 -15.22 13.50 -14.32
C GLN A 292 -15.40 12.01 -14.05
N ASN A 293 -16.47 11.66 -13.35
CA ASN A 293 -16.84 10.25 -13.22
C ASN A 293 -17.26 9.69 -14.58
N LEU A 294 -16.51 8.69 -15.05
CA LEU A 294 -16.74 8.06 -16.36
C LEU A 294 -17.63 6.83 -16.16
N GLU A 295 -18.93 7.02 -16.36
CA GLU A 295 -19.91 5.95 -16.30
C GLU A 295 -19.81 5.05 -17.54
N ILE A 296 -19.76 3.74 -17.32
CA ILE A 296 -19.87 2.74 -18.39
C ILE A 296 -21.33 2.67 -18.81
N LYS A 297 -21.61 2.91 -20.11
CA LYS A 297 -22.96 2.86 -20.70
C LYS A 297 -23.01 1.79 -21.78
N GLY A 298 -23.94 0.84 -21.60
CA GLY A 298 -24.10 -0.31 -22.50
C GLY A 298 -22.91 -1.28 -22.41
N ARG A 299 -23.04 -2.41 -23.08
CA ARG A 299 -21.97 -3.40 -23.18
C ARG A 299 -20.98 -2.99 -24.27
N LYS A 300 -19.69 -2.89 -23.91
CA LYS A 300 -18.58 -2.73 -24.86
C LYS A 300 -17.63 -3.91 -24.72
N GLN A 301 -16.85 -4.21 -25.76
CA GLN A 301 -15.89 -5.30 -25.71
C GLN A 301 -14.51 -4.88 -26.21
N TYR A 302 -13.48 -5.43 -25.61
CA TYR A 302 -12.08 -5.24 -25.98
C TYR A 302 -11.34 -6.58 -25.86
N SER A 303 -10.22 -6.72 -26.57
CA SER A 303 -9.39 -7.93 -26.53
C SER A 303 -7.92 -7.57 -26.45
N ALA A 304 -7.15 -8.38 -25.72
CA ALA A 304 -5.69 -8.29 -25.67
C ALA A 304 -5.05 -9.68 -25.53
N LYS A 305 -3.84 -9.86 -26.08
CA LYS A 305 -3.06 -11.11 -26.02
C LYS A 305 -1.96 -10.99 -24.95
N VAL A 306 -2.37 -10.91 -23.68
CA VAL A 306 -1.48 -10.67 -22.52
C VAL A 306 -1.65 -11.71 -21.41
N GLY A 307 -2.47 -12.74 -21.61
CA GLY A 307 -2.84 -13.72 -20.58
C GLY A 307 -2.01 -15.00 -20.57
N PHE A 308 -1.94 -15.63 -19.40
CA PHE A 308 -1.49 -17.03 -19.29
C PHE A 308 -2.51 -17.99 -19.87
N TYR A 309 -3.78 -17.70 -19.64
CA TYR A 309 -4.94 -18.46 -20.08
C TYR A 309 -5.96 -17.51 -20.69
N PRO A 310 -6.85 -18.02 -21.58
CA PRO A 310 -7.98 -17.23 -22.03
C PRO A 310 -8.92 -16.97 -20.84
N GLN A 311 -9.32 -15.72 -20.66
CA GLN A 311 -10.28 -15.31 -19.62
C GLN A 311 -11.12 -14.13 -20.09
N VAL A 312 -12.25 -13.93 -19.46
CA VAL A 312 -13.02 -12.70 -19.55
C VAL A 312 -13.01 -11.98 -18.21
N ALA A 313 -12.72 -10.68 -18.24
CA ALA A 313 -12.96 -9.80 -17.09
C ALA A 313 -14.10 -8.84 -17.47
N MET A 314 -15.20 -8.93 -16.75
CA MET A 314 -16.34 -8.03 -16.90
C MET A 314 -16.17 -6.91 -15.91
N VAL A 315 -16.04 -5.69 -16.39
CA VAL A 315 -15.85 -4.47 -15.58
C VAL A 315 -17.15 -3.70 -15.58
N PHE A 316 -17.76 -3.62 -14.41
CA PHE A 316 -18.98 -2.88 -14.15
C PHE A 316 -18.70 -1.53 -13.50
N ASN A 317 -19.70 -0.63 -13.49
CA ASN A 317 -19.67 0.55 -12.65
C ASN A 317 -19.53 0.12 -11.18
N GLY A 318 -18.82 0.91 -10.41
CA GLY A 318 -18.63 0.73 -8.98
C GLY A 318 -18.75 2.08 -8.27
N VAL A 319 -18.28 2.14 -7.05
CA VAL A 319 -18.38 3.33 -6.20
C VAL A 319 -17.01 3.78 -5.71
N PRO A 320 -16.80 5.07 -5.42
CA PRO A 320 -15.60 5.55 -4.77
C PRO A 320 -15.53 5.07 -3.32
N ALA A 321 -14.34 5.12 -2.72
CA ALA A 321 -14.12 4.79 -1.33
C ALA A 321 -14.98 5.64 -0.38
N GLY A 322 -15.53 5.01 0.65
CA GLY A 322 -16.42 5.65 1.63
C GLY A 322 -17.86 5.86 1.15
N HIS A 323 -18.23 5.38 -0.05
CA HIS A 323 -19.59 5.47 -0.53
C HIS A 323 -20.54 4.53 0.26
N PRO A 324 -21.78 4.93 0.59
CA PRO A 324 -22.73 4.10 1.35
C PRO A 324 -23.04 2.73 0.74
N ASP A 325 -22.88 2.54 -0.56
CA ASP A 325 -23.09 1.27 -1.25
C ASP A 325 -21.83 0.38 -1.30
N GLU A 326 -20.67 0.82 -0.82
CA GLU A 326 -19.39 0.12 -0.97
C GLU A 326 -19.43 -1.26 -0.33
N ASP A 327 -19.73 -1.33 0.96
CA ASP A 327 -19.74 -2.59 1.72
C ASP A 327 -20.81 -3.57 1.21
N ALA A 328 -21.99 -3.07 0.83
CA ALA A 328 -23.05 -3.90 0.27
C ALA A 328 -22.68 -4.47 -1.10
N LEU A 329 -21.99 -3.68 -1.95
CA LEU A 329 -21.49 -4.13 -3.25
C LEU A 329 -20.40 -5.19 -3.09
N ASP A 330 -19.53 -5.03 -2.10
CA ASP A 330 -18.48 -5.98 -1.81
C ASP A 330 -19.06 -7.33 -1.30
N ILE A 331 -20.10 -7.29 -0.46
CA ILE A 331 -20.85 -8.51 -0.07
C ILE A 331 -21.55 -9.14 -1.27
N ALA A 332 -22.14 -8.34 -2.17
CA ALA A 332 -22.77 -8.87 -3.39
C ALA A 332 -21.76 -9.61 -4.30
N LEU A 333 -20.53 -9.10 -4.41
CA LEU A 333 -19.45 -9.77 -5.14
C LEU A 333 -18.95 -11.02 -4.40
N ALA A 334 -18.88 -10.99 -3.07
CA ALA A 334 -18.54 -12.16 -2.27
C ALA A 334 -19.57 -13.31 -2.39
N LEU A 335 -20.83 -13.02 -2.66
CA LEU A 335 -21.84 -14.02 -3.00
C LEU A 335 -21.62 -14.67 -4.38
N LEU A 336 -20.81 -14.03 -5.25
CA LEU A 336 -20.38 -14.64 -6.52
C LEU A 336 -19.15 -15.54 -6.31
N ASN A 337 -18.15 -15.02 -5.60
CA ASN A 337 -16.88 -15.72 -5.37
C ASN A 337 -16.27 -15.27 -4.04
N ASN A 338 -15.89 -16.21 -3.19
CA ASN A 338 -15.27 -15.95 -1.90
C ASN A 338 -14.25 -17.02 -1.51
N ASN A 339 -13.44 -16.75 -0.48
CA ASN A 339 -12.39 -17.66 -0.01
C ASN A 339 -12.93 -19.02 0.51
N SER A 340 -14.17 -19.05 1.00
CA SER A 340 -14.83 -20.26 1.47
C SER A 340 -15.46 -21.10 0.34
N GLN A 341 -15.35 -20.64 -0.91
CA GLN A 341 -15.86 -21.30 -2.11
C GLN A 341 -17.36 -21.59 -2.09
N THR A 342 -18.14 -20.71 -1.44
CA THR A 342 -19.60 -20.85 -1.29
C THR A 342 -20.40 -20.00 -2.28
N GLY A 343 -19.72 -19.19 -3.09
CA GLY A 343 -20.35 -18.31 -4.06
C GLY A 343 -20.97 -19.04 -5.27
N THR A 344 -21.85 -18.35 -5.97
CA THR A 344 -22.51 -18.92 -7.15
C THR A 344 -21.55 -19.23 -8.29
N MET A 345 -20.45 -18.47 -8.46
CA MET A 345 -19.39 -18.76 -9.42
C MET A 345 -18.41 -19.81 -8.90
N ASP A 346 -18.21 -19.89 -7.59
CA ASP A 346 -17.44 -20.97 -6.97
C ASP A 346 -18.08 -22.31 -7.27
N LYS A 347 -19.41 -22.39 -7.18
CA LYS A 347 -20.17 -23.58 -7.56
C LYS A 347 -19.94 -23.99 -9.01
N LEU A 348 -19.86 -23.03 -9.95
CA LEU A 348 -19.55 -23.34 -11.35
C LEU A 348 -18.13 -23.92 -11.51
N VAL A 349 -17.19 -23.50 -10.69
CA VAL A 349 -15.82 -24.07 -10.68
C VAL A 349 -15.85 -25.50 -10.14
N LEU A 350 -16.55 -25.73 -9.02
CA LEU A 350 -16.66 -27.06 -8.40
C LEU A 350 -17.42 -28.05 -9.27
N ASP A 351 -18.49 -27.60 -9.95
CA ASP A 351 -19.26 -28.41 -10.88
C ASP A 351 -18.50 -28.68 -12.21
N GLY A 352 -17.29 -28.15 -12.37
CA GLY A 352 -16.48 -28.32 -13.57
C GLY A 352 -17.04 -27.59 -14.80
N GLU A 353 -17.71 -26.46 -14.59
CA GLU A 353 -18.19 -25.60 -15.67
C GLU A 353 -17.23 -24.44 -15.98
N LEU A 354 -16.44 -24.01 -15.03
CA LEU A 354 -15.35 -23.03 -15.16
C LEU A 354 -14.04 -23.61 -14.63
N THR A 355 -12.91 -23.14 -15.12
CA THR A 355 -11.61 -23.47 -14.53
C THR A 355 -11.32 -22.63 -13.30
N SER A 356 -11.74 -21.35 -13.30
CA SER A 356 -11.55 -20.42 -12.18
C SER A 356 -12.49 -19.24 -12.31
N ALA A 357 -12.78 -18.61 -11.20
CA ALA A 357 -13.61 -17.41 -11.08
C ALA A 357 -13.00 -16.41 -10.11
N GLY A 358 -13.42 -15.14 -10.21
CA GLY A 358 -13.06 -14.07 -9.26
C GLY A 358 -14.08 -12.95 -9.32
N ALA A 359 -14.40 -12.35 -8.18
CA ALA A 359 -15.28 -11.20 -8.09
C ALA A 359 -14.76 -10.25 -7.00
N TYR A 360 -14.49 -8.99 -7.33
CA TYR A 360 -13.91 -8.03 -6.40
C TYR A 360 -14.16 -6.58 -6.84
N THR A 361 -14.05 -5.65 -5.90
CA THR A 361 -14.05 -4.21 -6.16
C THR A 361 -12.64 -3.68 -6.44
N ARG A 362 -12.56 -2.66 -7.30
CA ARG A 362 -11.41 -1.76 -7.44
C ARG A 362 -11.88 -0.37 -7.04
N THR A 363 -11.78 -0.08 -5.76
CA THR A 363 -12.25 1.16 -5.16
C THR A 363 -11.08 2.09 -4.92
N PHE A 364 -11.17 3.29 -5.49
CA PHE A 364 -10.23 4.38 -5.32
C PHE A 364 -10.99 5.60 -4.77
N ARG A 365 -10.27 6.63 -4.39
CA ARG A 365 -10.86 7.81 -3.80
C ARG A 365 -11.92 8.49 -4.68
N GLU A 366 -11.69 8.61 -5.99
CA GLU A 366 -12.60 9.33 -6.89
C GLU A 366 -13.58 8.43 -7.61
N GLN A 367 -13.20 7.21 -7.90
CA GLN A 367 -14.01 6.26 -8.66
C GLN A 367 -13.74 4.82 -8.22
N GLY A 368 -14.72 3.95 -8.45
CA GLY A 368 -14.57 2.51 -8.29
C GLY A 368 -15.15 1.72 -9.46
N ARG A 369 -14.77 0.45 -9.52
CA ARG A 369 -15.30 -0.55 -10.45
C ARG A 369 -15.55 -1.85 -9.72
N ALA A 370 -16.60 -2.56 -10.11
CA ALA A 370 -16.80 -3.96 -9.76
C ALA A 370 -16.30 -4.83 -10.90
N ILE A 371 -15.50 -5.84 -10.59
CA ILE A 371 -14.88 -6.71 -11.59
C ILE A 371 -15.27 -8.14 -11.30
N VAL A 372 -15.79 -8.82 -12.33
CA VAL A 372 -16.11 -10.24 -12.29
C VAL A 372 -15.32 -10.93 -13.40
N ALA A 373 -14.45 -11.86 -13.01
CA ALA A 373 -13.57 -12.56 -13.94
C ALA A 373 -13.89 -14.05 -14.00
N ALA A 374 -13.74 -14.66 -15.17
CA ALA A 374 -13.94 -16.08 -15.35
C ALA A 374 -12.95 -16.66 -16.38
N ILE A 375 -12.33 -17.79 -16.02
CA ILE A 375 -11.54 -18.63 -16.93
C ILE A 375 -12.45 -19.74 -17.41
N PRO A 376 -12.66 -19.88 -18.75
CA PRO A 376 -13.50 -20.95 -19.29
C PRO A 376 -12.93 -22.33 -18.95
N LEU A 377 -13.80 -23.33 -18.97
CA LEU A 377 -13.39 -24.71 -18.73
C LEU A 377 -12.31 -25.15 -19.72
N TYR A 378 -11.31 -25.86 -19.23
CA TYR A 378 -10.35 -26.57 -20.07
C TYR A 378 -10.89 -27.98 -20.38
N ASP A 379 -11.21 -28.21 -21.66
CA ASP A 379 -11.64 -29.53 -22.14
C ASP A 379 -10.40 -30.41 -22.37
N GLU A 380 -10.20 -31.40 -21.51
CA GLU A 380 -9.07 -32.32 -21.59
C GLU A 380 -9.10 -33.20 -22.86
N ASN A 381 -10.29 -33.56 -23.35
CA ASN A 381 -10.45 -34.38 -24.53
C ASN A 381 -10.06 -33.62 -25.80
N GLN A 382 -10.43 -32.35 -25.89
CA GLN A 382 -10.09 -31.46 -26.98
C GLN A 382 -8.76 -30.72 -26.78
N ARG A 383 -8.16 -30.79 -25.59
CA ARG A 383 -6.93 -30.09 -25.17
C ARG A 383 -7.00 -28.57 -25.46
N ARG A 384 -8.16 -27.98 -25.21
CA ARG A 384 -8.40 -26.55 -25.41
C ARG A 384 -9.39 -26.02 -24.38
N PHE A 385 -9.33 -24.72 -24.15
CA PHE A 385 -10.36 -24.04 -23.36
C PHE A 385 -11.64 -23.86 -24.20
N GLU A 386 -12.79 -23.88 -23.52
CA GLU A 386 -14.02 -23.34 -24.06
C GLU A 386 -13.87 -21.86 -24.45
N SER A 387 -14.86 -21.28 -25.11
CA SER A 387 -14.80 -19.87 -25.49
C SER A 387 -14.96 -18.95 -24.26
N THR A 388 -14.25 -17.84 -24.23
CA THR A 388 -14.43 -16.78 -23.22
C THR A 388 -15.85 -16.23 -23.21
N LYS A 389 -16.58 -16.27 -24.33
CA LYS A 389 -18.01 -15.92 -24.40
C LYS A 389 -18.90 -16.91 -23.65
N SER A 390 -18.52 -18.20 -23.60
CA SER A 390 -19.23 -19.19 -22.78
C SER A 390 -19.08 -18.85 -21.29
N ALA A 391 -17.85 -18.54 -20.86
CA ALA A 391 -17.57 -18.14 -19.48
C ALA A 391 -18.31 -16.83 -19.11
N GLU A 392 -18.33 -15.83 -19.99
CA GLU A 392 -19.11 -14.60 -19.79
C GLU A 392 -20.59 -14.90 -19.57
N LYS A 393 -21.20 -15.75 -20.40
CA LYS A 393 -22.62 -16.12 -20.28
C LYS A 393 -22.93 -16.81 -18.94
N LYS A 394 -22.04 -17.72 -18.50
CA LYS A 394 -22.17 -18.41 -17.21
C LYS A 394 -22.08 -17.43 -16.03
N ALA A 395 -21.09 -16.52 -16.07
CA ALA A 395 -20.92 -15.49 -15.04
C ALA A 395 -22.09 -14.49 -14.99
N LEU A 396 -22.62 -14.06 -16.14
CA LEU A 396 -23.81 -13.19 -16.19
C LEU A 396 -25.04 -13.87 -15.58
N LYS A 397 -25.20 -15.20 -15.78
CA LYS A 397 -26.26 -15.95 -15.14
C LYS A 397 -26.11 -15.98 -13.61
N ALA A 398 -24.88 -16.17 -13.11
CA ALA A 398 -24.60 -16.12 -11.68
C ALA A 398 -24.88 -14.72 -11.09
N ILE A 399 -24.48 -13.65 -11.78
CA ILE A 399 -24.80 -12.27 -11.40
C ILE A 399 -26.32 -12.05 -11.33
N GLN A 400 -27.07 -12.55 -12.32
CA GLN A 400 -28.53 -12.44 -12.34
C GLN A 400 -29.19 -13.14 -11.15
N GLN A 401 -28.66 -14.29 -10.70
CA GLN A 401 -29.13 -14.99 -9.52
C GLN A 401 -28.99 -14.10 -8.27
N ILE A 402 -27.84 -13.45 -8.09
CA ILE A 402 -27.64 -12.52 -6.96
C ILE A 402 -28.61 -11.33 -7.04
N ALA A 403 -28.78 -10.73 -8.22
CA ALA A 403 -29.70 -9.62 -8.43
C ALA A 403 -31.17 -10.00 -8.16
N ASN A 404 -31.56 -11.25 -8.40
CA ASN A 404 -32.88 -11.77 -8.11
C ASN A 404 -33.08 -12.20 -6.64
N GLY A 405 -31.98 -12.34 -5.89
CA GLY A 405 -32.00 -12.88 -4.52
C GLY A 405 -32.11 -14.41 -4.49
N GLU A 406 -31.61 -15.10 -5.52
CA GLU A 406 -31.59 -16.55 -5.62
C GLU A 406 -30.35 -17.13 -4.92
N PHE A 407 -30.27 -16.93 -3.60
CA PHE A 407 -29.22 -17.45 -2.72
C PHE A 407 -29.77 -17.67 -1.31
N GLU A 408 -29.12 -18.52 -0.54
CA GLU A 408 -29.51 -18.83 0.83
C GLU A 408 -29.05 -17.73 1.80
N ASP A 409 -29.90 -17.35 2.75
CA ASP A 409 -29.63 -16.26 3.71
C ASP A 409 -28.39 -16.53 4.58
N TRP A 410 -28.12 -17.79 4.95
CA TRP A 410 -26.95 -18.15 5.73
C TRP A 410 -25.61 -17.75 5.06
N LYS A 411 -25.56 -17.68 3.74
CA LYS A 411 -24.37 -17.24 3.01
C LYS A 411 -24.02 -15.79 3.27
N ILE A 412 -25.04 -14.93 3.38
CA ILE A 412 -24.85 -13.53 3.78
C ILE A 412 -24.26 -13.46 5.18
N ASP A 413 -24.82 -14.21 6.12
CA ASP A 413 -24.38 -14.23 7.51
C ASP A 413 -22.94 -14.76 7.61
N ALA A 414 -22.60 -15.80 6.85
CA ALA A 414 -21.24 -16.35 6.78
C ALA A 414 -20.24 -15.33 6.20
N ILE A 415 -20.59 -14.62 5.13
CA ILE A 415 -19.73 -13.58 4.53
C ILE A 415 -19.52 -12.41 5.50
N LYS A 416 -20.59 -11.96 6.18
CA LYS A 416 -20.48 -10.90 7.18
C LYS A 416 -19.60 -11.33 8.37
N ALA A 417 -19.79 -12.54 8.87
CA ALA A 417 -18.98 -13.10 9.94
C ALA A 417 -17.49 -13.17 9.53
N GLU A 418 -17.21 -13.60 8.30
CA GLU A 418 -15.86 -13.66 7.77
C GLU A 418 -15.22 -12.26 7.64
N LYS A 419 -15.96 -11.26 7.16
CA LYS A 419 -15.48 -9.87 7.11
C LYS A 419 -15.19 -9.31 8.51
N CYS A 420 -16.06 -9.58 9.48
CA CYS A 420 -15.83 -9.18 10.88
C CYS A 420 -14.59 -9.89 11.46
N ARG A 421 -14.43 -11.18 11.18
CA ARG A 421 -13.26 -11.96 11.60
C ARG A 421 -11.98 -11.44 10.97
N GLN A 422 -11.99 -11.12 9.68
CA GLN A 422 -10.83 -10.55 8.99
C GLN A 422 -10.44 -9.20 9.60
N PHE A 423 -11.41 -8.34 9.89
CA PHE A 423 -11.17 -7.08 10.60
C PHE A 423 -10.56 -7.30 11.99
N ASP A 424 -11.04 -8.29 12.76
CA ASP A 424 -10.44 -8.62 14.05
C ASP A 424 -8.98 -9.07 13.93
N LEU A 425 -8.63 -9.82 12.87
CA LEU A 425 -7.24 -10.21 12.59
C LEU A 425 -6.36 -9.00 12.22
N GLU A 426 -6.86 -8.10 11.39
CA GLU A 426 -6.16 -6.85 11.03
C GLU A 426 -5.91 -5.99 12.28
N MET A 427 -6.85 -6.01 13.23
CA MET A 427 -6.69 -5.30 14.50
C MET A 427 -5.65 -5.92 15.46
N GLU A 428 -5.09 -7.10 15.18
CA GLU A 428 -3.97 -7.68 15.91
C GLU A 428 -2.61 -7.10 15.45
N SER A 429 -2.52 -6.57 14.25
CA SER A 429 -1.30 -6.07 13.62
C SER A 429 -1.14 -4.55 13.77
N ASN A 430 0.04 -4.10 14.23
CA ASN A 430 0.36 -2.67 14.25
C ASN A 430 0.39 -2.06 12.84
N GLU A 431 0.89 -2.82 11.85
CA GLU A 431 0.96 -2.41 10.46
C GLU A 431 -0.43 -2.24 9.87
N ASP A 432 -1.31 -3.23 10.02
CA ASP A 432 -2.67 -3.17 9.46
C ASP A 432 -3.50 -2.05 10.09
N LYS A 433 -3.42 -1.89 11.43
CA LYS A 433 -4.02 -0.72 12.11
C LYS A 433 -3.53 0.60 11.52
N ALA A 434 -2.23 0.73 11.27
CA ALA A 434 -1.66 1.95 10.69
C ALA A 434 -2.13 2.17 9.24
N MET A 435 -2.23 1.11 8.44
CA MET A 435 -2.73 1.18 7.06
C MET A 435 -4.21 1.56 7.01
N ILE A 436 -5.04 1.03 7.92
CA ILE A 436 -6.45 1.40 8.04
C ILE A 436 -6.59 2.90 8.38
N LEU A 437 -5.84 3.40 9.37
CA LEU A 437 -5.84 4.82 9.74
C LEU A 437 -5.35 5.72 8.60
N MET A 438 -4.33 5.27 7.88
CA MET A 438 -3.83 5.96 6.71
C MET A 438 -4.89 6.03 5.61
N ASN A 439 -5.56 4.92 5.31
CA ASN A 439 -6.63 4.87 4.32
C ASN A 439 -7.80 5.79 4.69
N ALA A 440 -8.18 5.85 5.97
CA ALA A 440 -9.18 6.80 6.45
C ALA A 440 -8.76 8.25 6.20
N PHE A 441 -7.49 8.59 6.46
CA PHE A 441 -6.97 9.92 6.16
C PHE A 441 -7.06 10.23 4.66
N TYR A 442 -6.65 9.33 3.77
CA TYR A 442 -6.67 9.58 2.32
C TYR A 442 -8.07 9.73 1.77
N ASN A 443 -8.99 8.90 2.24
CA ASN A 443 -10.37 8.89 1.78
C ASN A 443 -11.26 9.89 2.53
N GLU A 444 -10.69 10.67 3.47
CA GLU A 444 -11.41 11.65 4.30
C GLU A 444 -12.58 11.03 5.09
N GLN A 445 -12.39 9.76 5.49
CA GLN A 445 -13.36 9.01 6.27
C GLN A 445 -13.31 9.39 7.76
N ASP A 446 -14.45 9.30 8.43
CA ASP A 446 -14.51 9.48 9.88
C ASP A 446 -13.85 8.29 10.60
N LEU A 447 -13.00 8.58 11.59
CA LEU A 447 -12.32 7.53 12.36
C LEU A 447 -13.32 6.70 13.19
N GLY A 448 -14.47 7.25 13.56
CA GLY A 448 -15.53 6.52 14.22
C GLY A 448 -16.14 5.43 13.31
N ASP A 449 -16.16 5.66 12.01
CA ASP A 449 -16.64 4.67 11.04
C ASP A 449 -15.78 3.42 11.01
N ILE A 450 -14.47 3.55 11.22
CA ILE A 450 -13.54 2.43 11.33
C ILE A 450 -13.88 1.59 12.58
N LEU A 451 -14.06 2.27 13.71
CA LEU A 451 -14.36 1.59 14.98
C LEU A 451 -15.74 0.88 14.95
N ASN A 452 -16.66 1.40 14.15
CA ASN A 452 -18.01 0.84 13.97
C ASN A 452 -18.12 -0.09 12.74
N TYR A 453 -17.00 -0.48 12.13
CA TYR A 453 -16.99 -1.27 10.89
C TYR A 453 -17.84 -2.55 11.00
N LYS A 454 -17.66 -3.32 12.07
CA LYS A 454 -18.42 -4.56 12.26
C LYS A 454 -19.93 -4.33 12.36
N ASP A 455 -20.34 -3.29 13.08
CA ASP A 455 -21.78 -2.95 13.20
C ASP A 455 -22.36 -2.53 11.84
N LYS A 456 -21.60 -1.79 11.03
CA LYS A 456 -22.00 -1.44 9.65
C LYS A 456 -22.15 -2.66 8.77
N ILE A 457 -21.19 -3.59 8.79
CA ILE A 457 -21.26 -4.84 8.02
C ILE A 457 -22.48 -5.66 8.47
N MET A 458 -22.71 -5.82 9.77
CA MET A 458 -23.84 -6.59 10.30
C MET A 458 -25.20 -5.95 9.97
N ALA A 459 -25.27 -4.64 9.82
CA ALA A 459 -26.51 -3.91 9.49
C ALA A 459 -26.95 -4.03 8.02
N ILE A 460 -26.09 -4.46 7.11
CA ILE A 460 -26.42 -4.61 5.68
C ILE A 460 -27.50 -5.68 5.51
N THR A 461 -28.55 -5.37 4.77
CA THR A 461 -29.70 -6.26 4.56
C THR A 461 -29.62 -6.99 3.22
N THR A 462 -30.38 -8.08 3.10
CA THR A 462 -30.57 -8.78 1.81
C THR A 462 -31.11 -7.85 0.72
N ASP A 463 -31.97 -6.89 1.09
CA ASP A 463 -32.52 -5.92 0.13
C ASP A 463 -31.47 -4.91 -0.34
N ASP A 464 -30.53 -4.52 0.54
CA ASP A 464 -29.37 -3.68 0.12
C ASP A 464 -28.52 -4.42 -0.90
N ILE A 465 -28.23 -5.70 -0.66
CA ILE A 465 -27.43 -6.53 -1.57
C ILE A 465 -28.12 -6.66 -2.94
N LYS A 466 -29.43 -6.95 -2.96
CA LYS A 466 -30.22 -7.01 -4.22
C LYS A 466 -30.22 -5.67 -4.94
N ARG A 467 -30.39 -4.58 -4.19
CA ARG A 467 -30.40 -3.21 -4.72
C ARG A 467 -29.10 -2.87 -5.40
N VAL A 468 -27.95 -3.10 -4.74
CA VAL A 468 -26.63 -2.79 -5.31
C VAL A 468 -26.29 -3.73 -6.48
N ALA A 469 -26.62 -5.01 -6.40
CA ALA A 469 -26.43 -5.95 -7.50
C ALA A 469 -27.19 -5.49 -8.75
N LYS A 470 -28.49 -5.15 -8.64
CA LYS A 470 -29.29 -4.60 -9.75
C LYS A 470 -28.75 -3.29 -10.30
N LYS A 471 -28.27 -2.40 -9.42
CA LYS A 471 -27.80 -1.08 -9.79
C LYS A 471 -26.45 -1.13 -10.51
N TYR A 472 -25.50 -1.87 -9.99
CA TYR A 472 -24.11 -1.85 -10.46
C TYR A 472 -23.77 -3.01 -11.38
N LEU A 473 -24.24 -4.24 -11.12
CA LEU A 473 -23.93 -5.43 -11.93
C LEU A 473 -24.99 -5.61 -13.06
N SER A 474 -25.21 -4.57 -13.80
CA SER A 474 -26.25 -4.47 -14.87
C SER A 474 -25.66 -4.73 -16.26
N ASP A 475 -26.45 -4.50 -17.32
CA ASP A 475 -26.00 -4.61 -18.71
C ASP A 475 -24.99 -3.52 -19.13
N ASN A 476 -24.61 -2.62 -18.22
CA ASN A 476 -23.64 -1.57 -18.45
C ASN A 476 -22.25 -2.03 -18.01
N TYR A 477 -21.50 -2.73 -18.86
CA TYR A 477 -20.17 -3.25 -18.52
C TYR A 477 -19.24 -3.34 -19.72
N LEU A 478 -17.94 -3.47 -19.42
CA LEU A 478 -16.92 -3.79 -20.42
C LEU A 478 -16.61 -5.29 -20.34
N ALA A 479 -16.71 -5.99 -21.47
CA ALA A 479 -16.23 -7.36 -21.61
C ALA A 479 -14.79 -7.33 -22.12
N LEU A 480 -13.83 -7.60 -21.25
CA LEU A 480 -12.40 -7.62 -21.58
C LEU A 480 -11.98 -9.07 -21.81
N TYR A 481 -11.79 -9.44 -23.06
CA TYR A 481 -11.32 -10.77 -23.44
C TYR A 481 -9.79 -10.77 -23.45
N ILE A 482 -9.22 -11.50 -22.53
CA ILE A 482 -7.78 -11.67 -22.38
C ILE A 482 -7.44 -13.04 -22.98
N GLU A 483 -6.72 -13.01 -24.09
CA GLU A 483 -6.27 -14.21 -24.77
C GLU A 483 -4.87 -14.60 -24.29
N LYS A 484 -4.52 -15.88 -24.44
CA LYS A 484 -3.16 -16.35 -24.19
C LYS A 484 -2.17 -15.62 -25.10
N GLY A 485 -1.16 -15.02 -24.52
CA GLY A 485 -0.12 -14.26 -25.23
C GLY A 485 0.98 -13.80 -24.31
N LYS A 486 1.96 -13.15 -24.87
CA LYS A 486 3.05 -12.50 -24.13
C LYS A 486 2.98 -11.00 -24.33
N PRO A 487 3.30 -10.19 -23.30
CA PRO A 487 3.46 -8.75 -23.49
C PRO A 487 4.46 -8.42 -24.60
N ASP A 488 4.29 -7.26 -25.23
CA ASP A 488 5.21 -6.80 -26.26
C ASP A 488 6.58 -6.51 -25.65
N LYS A 489 7.61 -7.23 -26.10
CA LYS A 489 9.00 -7.07 -25.61
C LYS A 489 9.68 -5.80 -26.11
N ASN A 490 9.08 -5.11 -27.11
CA ASN A 490 9.68 -3.90 -27.68
C ASN A 490 9.52 -2.65 -26.80
N ALA A 491 8.76 -2.76 -25.71
CA ALA A 491 8.53 -1.65 -24.76
C ALA A 491 9.65 -1.47 -23.72
N LYS A 492 10.73 -2.29 -23.75
CA LYS A 492 11.83 -2.20 -22.76
C LYS A 492 12.64 -0.94 -22.93
N ILE A 493 13.08 -0.39 -21.79
CA ILE A 493 13.94 0.79 -21.72
C ILE A 493 15.40 0.31 -21.58
N GLU A 494 16.28 0.78 -22.47
CA GLU A 494 17.69 0.54 -22.34
C GLU A 494 18.31 1.48 -21.29
N LYS A 495 19.22 0.95 -20.47
CA LYS A 495 19.94 1.75 -19.47
C LYS A 495 20.96 2.65 -20.16
N PRO A 496 21.12 3.90 -19.68
CA PRO A 496 22.11 4.82 -20.21
C PRO A 496 23.57 4.37 -19.99
N GLY A 497 23.83 3.44 -19.05
CA GLY A 497 25.18 2.93 -18.77
C GLY A 497 26.07 3.96 -18.08
N TYR A 498 25.57 4.60 -17.04
CA TYR A 498 26.32 5.60 -16.28
C TYR A 498 27.53 5.02 -15.53
N LYS A 499 28.55 5.84 -15.34
CA LYS A 499 29.67 5.49 -14.49
C LYS A 499 29.21 5.43 -13.04
N PRO A 500 29.40 4.31 -12.32
CA PRO A 500 29.01 4.20 -10.94
C PRO A 500 29.66 5.26 -10.04
N VAL A 501 28.90 5.76 -9.08
CA VAL A 501 29.40 6.65 -8.04
C VAL A 501 29.88 5.80 -6.87
N GLU A 502 31.15 5.97 -6.49
CA GLU A 502 31.72 5.31 -5.30
C GLU A 502 31.60 6.28 -4.10
N PRO A 503 30.71 6.02 -3.15
CA PRO A 503 30.59 6.87 -1.96
C PRO A 503 31.81 6.70 -1.05
N PRO A 504 32.18 7.72 -0.27
CA PRO A 504 33.29 7.65 0.66
C PRO A 504 33.08 6.56 1.73
N ILE A 505 34.04 5.64 1.84
CA ILE A 505 34.00 4.55 2.80
C ILE A 505 34.43 5.02 4.19
N GLY A 506 33.73 4.58 5.24
CA GLY A 506 34.10 4.83 6.65
C GLY A 506 33.89 6.28 7.10
N LYS A 507 33.19 7.10 6.31
CA LYS A 507 32.80 8.47 6.69
C LYS A 507 31.34 8.50 7.16
N GLU A 508 31.02 9.47 8.01
CA GLU A 508 29.67 9.78 8.43
C GLU A 508 29.46 11.29 8.45
N SER A 509 28.21 11.72 8.29
CA SER A 509 27.86 13.13 8.37
C SER A 509 27.87 13.63 9.82
N LEU A 510 27.94 14.95 9.99
CA LEU A 510 27.74 15.57 11.30
C LEU A 510 26.38 15.20 11.89
N TYR A 511 25.35 15.09 11.04
CA TYR A 511 24.01 14.65 11.46
C TYR A 511 24.04 13.24 12.04
N ALA A 512 24.72 12.30 11.41
CA ALA A 512 24.82 10.92 11.91
C ALA A 512 25.45 10.85 13.29
N THR A 513 26.55 11.63 13.52
CA THR A 513 27.17 11.73 14.83
C THR A 513 26.21 12.30 15.89
N GLN A 514 25.43 13.34 15.56
CA GLN A 514 24.43 13.93 16.45
C GLN A 514 23.28 12.95 16.71
N PHE A 515 22.77 12.29 15.68
CA PHE A 515 21.69 11.31 15.77
C PHE A 515 22.03 10.14 16.68
N LYS A 516 23.22 9.59 16.61
CA LYS A 516 23.68 8.48 17.48
C LYS A 516 23.61 8.86 18.96
N ASN A 517 23.84 10.12 19.29
CA ASN A 517 23.86 10.67 20.66
C ASN A 517 22.47 11.15 21.13
N LEU A 518 21.41 11.05 20.31
CA LEU A 518 20.06 11.39 20.76
C LEU A 518 19.62 10.51 21.93
N PRO A 519 18.90 11.09 22.91
CA PRO A 519 18.42 10.33 24.07
C PRO A 519 17.41 9.27 23.62
N ILE A 520 17.59 8.07 24.15
CA ILE A 520 16.66 6.96 24.01
C ILE A 520 15.78 6.85 25.26
N GLY A 521 14.61 6.21 25.11
CA GLY A 521 13.75 5.87 26.24
C GLY A 521 14.33 4.74 27.08
N GLN A 522 13.63 4.39 28.14
CA GLN A 522 13.98 3.22 28.94
C GLN A 522 13.64 1.96 28.14
N MET A 523 14.61 1.07 28.01
CA MET A 523 14.40 -0.24 27.42
C MET A 523 13.73 -1.14 28.45
N GLU A 524 12.53 -1.61 28.14
CA GLU A 524 11.87 -2.65 28.92
C GLU A 524 12.20 -4.01 28.31
N GLU A 525 12.82 -4.87 29.12
CA GLU A 525 13.04 -6.25 28.70
C GLU A 525 11.74 -7.03 28.84
N LYS A 526 11.18 -7.47 27.71
CA LYS A 526 10.03 -8.39 27.67
C LYS A 526 10.51 -9.76 27.21
N PHE A 527 10.36 -10.73 28.10
CA PHE A 527 10.65 -12.13 27.78
C PHE A 527 9.36 -12.84 27.40
N ALA A 528 9.46 -13.80 26.45
CA ALA A 528 8.34 -14.64 26.13
C ALA A 528 7.99 -15.51 27.35
N ASP A 529 6.76 -15.38 27.83
CA ASP A 529 6.23 -16.22 28.90
C ASP A 529 5.50 -17.43 28.30
N TYR A 530 6.13 -18.58 28.39
CA TYR A 530 5.53 -19.85 27.95
C TYR A 530 4.68 -20.52 29.03
N GLY A 531 4.56 -19.94 30.22
CA GLY A 531 3.82 -20.49 31.36
C GLY A 531 2.30 -20.61 31.10
N GLU A 532 1.76 -19.83 30.17
CA GLU A 532 0.36 -19.88 29.77
C GLU A 532 0.07 -20.99 28.74
N VAL A 533 1.09 -21.57 28.13
CA VAL A 533 0.90 -22.64 27.15
C VAL A 533 0.51 -23.93 27.86
N GLN A 534 -0.71 -24.35 27.66
CA GLN A 534 -1.21 -25.63 28.16
C GLN A 534 -0.84 -26.74 27.19
N ILE A 535 -0.27 -27.82 27.72
CA ILE A 535 0.10 -28.99 26.93
C ILE A 535 -0.82 -30.15 27.33
N LYS A 536 -1.55 -30.68 26.35
CA LYS A 536 -2.43 -31.83 26.54
C LYS A 536 -1.99 -32.99 25.65
N GLN A 537 -1.73 -34.14 26.25
CA GLN A 537 -1.52 -35.38 25.49
C GLN A 537 -2.89 -35.84 24.96
N LEU A 538 -3.04 -35.94 23.64
CA LEU A 538 -4.26 -36.40 22.99
C LEU A 538 -4.28 -37.91 22.84
N ASN A 539 -3.14 -38.52 22.49
CA ASN A 539 -2.88 -39.95 22.41
C ASN A 539 -1.37 -40.18 22.45
N ASP A 540 -0.92 -41.43 22.31
CA ASP A 540 0.50 -41.81 22.42
C ASP A 540 1.44 -41.10 21.43
N ARG A 541 0.89 -40.51 20.35
CA ARG A 541 1.65 -39.90 19.25
C ARG A 541 1.37 -38.42 19.04
N SER A 542 0.32 -37.85 19.69
CA SER A 542 -0.16 -36.49 19.40
C SER A 542 -0.28 -35.67 20.66
N LYS A 543 0.26 -34.46 20.62
CA LYS A 543 0.14 -33.45 21.67
C LYS A 543 -0.58 -32.22 21.12
N MET A 544 -1.38 -31.60 21.95
CA MET A 544 -1.97 -30.31 21.68
C MET A 544 -1.28 -29.25 22.56
N TYR A 545 -0.84 -28.18 21.94
CA TYR A 545 -0.39 -26.97 22.60
C TYR A 545 -1.49 -25.92 22.46
N TYR A 546 -1.95 -25.37 23.54
CA TYR A 546 -3.02 -24.39 23.56
C TYR A 546 -2.62 -23.16 24.35
N THR A 547 -2.90 -21.99 23.80
CA THR A 547 -2.81 -20.70 24.49
C THR A 547 -4.06 -19.88 24.15
N PRO A 548 -4.73 -19.22 25.15
CA PRO A 548 -5.88 -18.39 24.85
C PRO A 548 -5.48 -17.15 24.05
N ASN A 549 -6.27 -16.77 23.05
CA ASN A 549 -6.17 -15.46 22.43
C ASN A 549 -6.78 -14.42 23.38
N LYS A 550 -5.98 -13.43 23.79
CA LYS A 550 -6.42 -12.36 24.72
C LYS A 550 -6.88 -11.10 23.98
N GLU A 551 -6.65 -11.01 22.68
CA GLU A 551 -6.95 -9.83 21.90
C GLU A 551 -8.37 -9.82 21.37
N ASN A 552 -8.88 -10.99 20.96
CA ASN A 552 -10.24 -11.16 20.40
C ASN A 552 -10.73 -12.61 20.51
N ASN A 553 -11.88 -12.91 19.87
CA ASN A 553 -12.48 -14.24 19.86
C ASN A 553 -12.03 -15.13 18.70
N VAL A 554 -11.03 -14.71 17.93
CA VAL A 554 -10.49 -15.52 16.82
C VAL A 554 -9.55 -16.57 17.39
N PHE A 555 -9.72 -17.82 16.97
CA PHE A 555 -8.75 -18.87 17.26
C PHE A 555 -8.14 -19.41 15.98
N GLN A 556 -6.91 -19.90 16.08
CA GLN A 556 -6.20 -20.54 14.99
C GLN A 556 -5.87 -21.97 15.39
N LEU A 557 -6.20 -22.94 14.53
CA LEU A 557 -5.80 -24.33 14.68
C LEU A 557 -4.71 -24.68 13.67
N VAL A 558 -3.57 -25.10 14.16
CA VAL A 558 -2.47 -25.59 13.33
C VAL A 558 -2.25 -27.07 13.62
N VAL A 559 -2.38 -27.89 12.61
CA VAL A 559 -2.05 -29.32 12.71
C VAL A 559 -0.72 -29.57 12.01
N GLN A 560 0.29 -29.96 12.79
CA GLN A 560 1.64 -30.21 12.28
C GLN A 560 1.97 -31.70 12.29
N TYR A 561 2.36 -32.22 11.15
CA TYR A 561 2.86 -33.58 11.00
C TYR A 561 4.39 -33.59 11.00
N GLY A 562 4.99 -34.65 11.59
CA GLY A 562 6.43 -34.84 11.59
C GLY A 562 7.00 -35.36 10.26
N ALA A 563 6.32 -35.05 9.15
CA ALA A 563 6.72 -35.45 7.80
C ALA A 563 6.35 -34.34 6.80
N GLY A 564 7.12 -34.21 5.74
CA GLY A 564 6.95 -33.21 4.71
C GLY A 564 7.20 -33.77 3.30
N GLU A 565 7.12 -32.88 2.30
CA GLU A 565 7.38 -33.26 0.89
C GLU A 565 8.78 -33.80 0.65
N ARG A 566 9.71 -33.49 1.55
CA ARG A 566 11.07 -34.01 1.47
C ARG A 566 11.13 -35.53 1.70
N GLU A 567 10.30 -36.04 2.61
CA GLU A 567 10.15 -37.49 2.90
C GLU A 567 9.10 -38.11 1.97
N PHE A 568 8.04 -37.38 1.68
CA PHE A 568 6.90 -37.83 0.88
C PHE A 568 6.56 -36.81 -0.21
N PRO A 569 7.16 -36.89 -1.41
CA PRO A 569 7.00 -35.87 -2.46
C PRO A 569 5.56 -35.62 -2.93
N LYS A 570 4.63 -36.53 -2.66
CA LYS A 570 3.22 -36.41 -2.99
C LYS A 570 2.36 -35.79 -1.87
N LEU A 571 2.97 -35.46 -0.72
CA LEU A 571 2.21 -34.97 0.44
C LEU A 571 1.53 -33.64 0.18
N GLY A 572 2.16 -32.73 -0.59
CA GLY A 572 1.57 -31.46 -0.99
C GLY A 572 0.28 -31.64 -1.81
N TYR A 573 0.25 -32.59 -2.73
CA TYR A 573 -0.97 -32.92 -3.47
C TYR A 573 -2.06 -33.50 -2.57
N ALA A 574 -1.68 -34.36 -1.61
CA ALA A 574 -2.63 -34.90 -0.64
C ALA A 574 -3.23 -33.81 0.25
N ALA A 575 -2.42 -32.84 0.70
CA ALA A 575 -2.89 -31.70 1.48
C ALA A 575 -3.88 -30.82 0.69
N GLN A 576 -3.61 -30.57 -0.60
CA GLN A 576 -4.54 -29.84 -1.47
C GLN A 576 -5.87 -30.58 -1.66
N LEU A 577 -5.82 -31.91 -1.81
CA LEU A 577 -7.02 -32.73 -1.93
C LEU A 577 -7.86 -32.72 -0.64
N MET A 578 -7.22 -32.62 0.53
CA MET A 578 -7.93 -32.54 1.82
C MET A 578 -8.80 -31.28 1.94
N ASN A 579 -8.45 -30.18 1.29
CA ASN A 579 -9.26 -28.97 1.30
C ASN A 579 -10.65 -29.18 0.65
N ASN A 580 -10.77 -30.19 -0.22
CA ASN A 580 -12.00 -30.52 -0.91
C ASN A 580 -12.60 -31.87 -0.46
N ALA A 581 -12.01 -32.49 0.58
CA ALA A 581 -12.48 -33.75 1.13
C ALA A 581 -13.37 -33.46 2.34
N GLY A 582 -14.68 -33.55 2.21
CA GLY A 582 -15.61 -33.40 3.34
C GLY A 582 -15.35 -34.37 4.49
N ILE A 583 -15.96 -34.12 5.62
CA ILE A 583 -15.94 -35.01 6.81
C ILE A 583 -17.09 -36.00 6.68
N MET A 584 -16.76 -37.29 6.58
CA MET A 584 -17.74 -38.35 6.37
C MET A 584 -18.80 -38.35 7.48
N GLY A 585 -20.05 -38.05 7.11
CA GLY A 585 -21.23 -38.14 7.99
C GLY A 585 -21.50 -36.92 8.90
N ALA A 586 -20.79 -35.80 8.69
CA ALA A 586 -20.99 -34.58 9.50
C ALA A 586 -21.33 -33.33 8.68
N TYR A 587 -20.53 -33.02 7.66
CA TYR A 587 -20.69 -31.79 6.86
C TYR A 587 -20.30 -32.04 5.41
N GLU A 588 -20.95 -31.32 4.49
CA GLU A 588 -20.48 -31.21 3.11
C GLU A 588 -19.13 -30.48 3.07
N PRO A 589 -18.27 -30.78 2.06
CA PRO A 589 -17.06 -29.99 1.84
C PRO A 589 -17.45 -28.54 1.58
N GLN A 590 -17.24 -27.59 2.40
CA GLN A 590 -17.59 -26.17 2.24
C GLN A 590 -18.68 -25.63 3.18
N GLU A 591 -19.26 -26.45 4.06
CA GLU A 591 -19.98 -25.97 5.22
C GLU A 591 -19.01 -25.80 6.41
#